data_e1f189e1482cf98ead5d87a759c77599
#
_entry.id   e1f189e1482cf98ead5d87a759c77599
#
_cell.length_a   1.000
_cell.length_b   1.000
_cell.length_c   1.000
_cell.angle_alpha   90.00
_cell.angle_beta   90.00
_cell.angle_gamma   90.00
#
_symmetry.space_group_name_H-M   'P 1'
#
loop_
_entity.id
_entity.type
_entity.pdbx_description
1 polymer ?
#
loop_
_entity_poly.entity_id
_entity_poly.type
_entity_poly.pdbx_seq_one_letter_code
_entity_poly.pdbx_strand_id
1 'polypeptide(L)'
;MPVVVVGSVNIDLVAVGARMPRPGETVSMERFAEVQGGKGGNQASAAAALGAPVHFVGAVGSDHWGAAARADLAGRGIDVSGLATVDGPTGVAIILVDDGGENSIAIVPGANAAVRPASVEAALADIDSADAVLVVCLEIPLESVVAAARAARARGWRVVLNPAPARELPPELVAAATVITPNETEAEVLGGVDALLAAGAGAVVVTRGGDGTELHQAGTAAIHIAPSRAEVVDTTGAGDAFTAALAVALANGHGLADAVTWASAAGAIATEGFGARGSLATAAQVDARLTSSLRSA
;
A
#
# COMPACT_ATOMS: atom_id res chain seq x y z
N MET A 1 -11.80 5.93 -13.52
CA MET A 1 -11.26 4.60 -13.86
C MET A 1 -11.18 3.79 -12.57
N PRO A 2 -11.34 2.46 -12.58
CA PRO A 2 -11.17 1.65 -11.40
C PRO A 2 -9.70 1.58 -10.95
N VAL A 3 -9.50 1.34 -9.66
CA VAL A 3 -8.22 0.94 -9.07
C VAL A 3 -8.26 -0.57 -8.85
N VAL A 4 -7.27 -1.27 -9.36
CA VAL A 4 -7.12 -2.71 -9.17
C VAL A 4 -5.95 -2.95 -8.24
N VAL A 5 -6.18 -3.60 -7.11
CA VAL A 5 -5.13 -3.91 -6.14
C VAL A 5 -4.82 -5.40 -6.20
N VAL A 6 -3.57 -5.74 -6.51
CA VAL A 6 -3.05 -7.11 -6.42
C VAL A 6 -2.07 -7.16 -5.26
N GLY A 7 -2.44 -7.84 -4.17
CA GLY A 7 -1.63 -7.75 -2.96
C GLY A 7 -2.09 -8.67 -1.83
N SER A 8 -1.53 -8.42 -0.66
CA SER A 8 -1.68 -9.19 0.57
C SER A 8 -2.90 -8.81 1.39
N VAL A 9 -3.33 -9.75 2.21
CA VAL A 9 -4.25 -9.55 3.34
C VAL A 9 -3.64 -10.21 4.56
N ASN A 10 -3.50 -9.47 5.65
CA ASN A 10 -3.02 -9.98 6.92
C ASN A 10 -4.00 -9.66 8.05
N ILE A 11 -3.90 -10.42 9.12
CA ILE A 11 -4.38 -10.00 10.43
C ILE A 11 -3.16 -9.58 11.25
N ASP A 12 -3.20 -8.37 11.74
CA ASP A 12 -2.16 -7.82 12.60
C ASP A 12 -2.54 -8.11 14.06
N LEU A 13 -1.74 -8.96 14.71
CA LEU A 13 -1.84 -9.31 16.12
C LEU A 13 -0.91 -8.37 16.90
N VAL A 14 -1.49 -7.31 17.46
CA VAL A 14 -0.74 -6.23 18.12
C VAL A 14 -0.75 -6.44 19.61
N ALA A 15 0.41 -6.61 20.22
CA ALA A 15 0.59 -6.64 21.66
C ALA A 15 1.43 -5.45 22.12
N VAL A 16 0.91 -4.66 23.08
CA VAL A 16 1.55 -3.45 23.61
C VAL A 16 1.91 -3.68 25.06
N GLY A 17 3.12 -3.30 25.47
CA GLY A 17 3.58 -3.41 26.86
C GLY A 17 4.82 -2.57 27.12
N ALA A 18 5.26 -2.53 28.37
CA ALA A 18 6.36 -1.67 28.81
C ALA A 18 7.68 -1.89 28.06
N ARG A 19 7.93 -3.10 27.59
CA ARG A 19 9.13 -3.45 26.80
C ARG A 19 8.95 -4.75 26.02
N MET A 20 9.75 -4.92 25.01
CA MET A 20 9.81 -6.18 24.24
C MET A 20 10.60 -7.26 25.02
N PRO A 21 10.25 -8.56 24.86
CA PRO A 21 11.02 -9.66 25.44
C PRO A 21 12.37 -9.81 24.73
N ARG A 22 13.43 -10.13 25.50
CA ARG A 22 14.71 -10.59 24.96
C ARG A 22 14.65 -12.12 24.73
N PRO A 23 15.57 -12.69 23.94
CA PRO A 23 15.64 -14.15 23.78
C PRO A 23 15.69 -14.86 25.14
N GLY A 24 14.76 -15.82 25.35
CA GLY A 24 14.62 -16.59 26.59
C GLY A 24 13.78 -15.92 27.68
N GLU A 25 13.27 -14.71 27.48
CA GLU A 25 12.39 -14.03 28.44
C GLU A 25 10.92 -14.28 28.17
N THR A 26 10.12 -14.25 29.23
CA THR A 26 8.67 -14.13 29.18
C THR A 26 8.29 -12.78 29.81
N VAL A 27 7.56 -11.95 29.07
CA VAL A 27 7.01 -10.68 29.56
C VAL A 27 5.50 -10.66 29.41
N SER A 28 4.83 -10.01 30.36
CA SER A 28 3.40 -9.74 30.24
C SER A 28 3.19 -8.47 29.43
N MET A 29 2.33 -8.54 28.41
CA MET A 29 1.89 -7.38 27.66
C MET A 29 0.59 -6.84 28.27
N GLU A 30 0.34 -5.55 28.14
CA GLU A 30 -0.76 -4.85 28.79
C GLU A 30 -2.03 -4.80 27.94
N ARG A 31 -1.86 -4.75 26.63
CA ARG A 31 -2.97 -4.65 25.67
C ARG A 31 -2.75 -5.61 24.50
N PHE A 32 -3.84 -6.09 23.96
CA PHE A 32 -3.86 -6.90 22.75
C PHE A 32 -4.97 -6.42 21.82
N ALA A 33 -4.69 -6.41 20.52
CA ALA A 33 -5.67 -6.11 19.48
C ALA A 33 -5.46 -7.01 18.25
N GLU A 34 -6.56 -7.41 17.64
CA GLU A 34 -6.58 -7.98 16.29
C GLU A 34 -7.06 -6.91 15.32
N VAL A 35 -6.25 -6.59 14.32
CA VAL A 35 -6.55 -5.51 13.36
C VAL A 35 -6.42 -6.04 11.94
N GLN A 36 -7.31 -5.59 11.06
CA GLN A 36 -7.18 -5.88 9.64
C GLN A 36 -5.95 -5.17 9.06
N GLY A 37 -5.07 -5.92 8.42
CA GLY A 37 -3.79 -5.46 7.90
C GLY A 37 -3.47 -6.02 6.52
N GLY A 38 -2.19 -6.04 6.22
CA GLY A 38 -1.65 -6.36 4.92
C GLY A 38 -1.70 -5.17 3.96
N LYS A 39 -0.55 -4.86 3.33
CA LYS A 39 -0.40 -3.68 2.46
C LYS A 39 -1.45 -3.63 1.35
N GLY A 40 -1.71 -4.75 0.69
CA GLY A 40 -2.76 -4.82 -0.35
C GLY A 40 -4.14 -4.45 0.20
N GLY A 41 -4.55 -5.06 1.31
CA GLY A 41 -5.83 -4.76 1.95
C GLY A 41 -5.94 -3.32 2.45
N ASN A 42 -4.83 -2.73 2.95
CA ASN A 42 -4.77 -1.33 3.37
C ASN A 42 -4.93 -0.39 2.17
N GLN A 43 -4.19 -0.63 1.09
CA GLN A 43 -4.25 0.16 -0.14
C GLN A 43 -5.64 0.10 -0.78
N ALA A 44 -6.26 -1.09 -0.84
CA ALA A 44 -7.62 -1.23 -1.36
C ALA A 44 -8.65 -0.48 -0.50
N SER A 45 -8.53 -0.59 0.83
CA SER A 45 -9.41 0.10 1.77
C SER A 45 -9.28 1.63 1.66
N ALA A 46 -8.06 2.14 1.52
CA ALA A 46 -7.80 3.56 1.33
C ALA A 46 -8.35 4.06 -0.01
N ALA A 47 -8.17 3.32 -1.11
CA ALA A 47 -8.72 3.69 -2.41
C ALA A 47 -10.25 3.72 -2.39
N ALA A 48 -10.90 2.76 -1.73
CA ALA A 48 -12.35 2.73 -1.57
C ALA A 48 -12.87 3.90 -0.72
N ALA A 49 -12.19 4.25 0.38
CA ALA A 49 -12.55 5.40 1.21
C ALA A 49 -12.46 6.74 0.43
N LEU A 50 -11.53 6.83 -0.52
CA LEU A 50 -11.40 7.96 -1.44
C LEU A 50 -12.46 7.97 -2.56
N GLY A 51 -13.37 6.97 -2.58
CA GLY A 51 -14.50 6.91 -3.51
C GLY A 51 -14.20 6.25 -4.87
N ALA A 52 -13.06 5.60 -5.04
CA ALA A 52 -12.76 4.88 -6.27
C ALA A 52 -13.51 3.54 -6.32
N PRO A 53 -13.97 3.07 -7.49
CA PRO A 53 -14.29 1.67 -7.69
C PRO A 53 -13.01 0.83 -7.55
N VAL A 54 -13.05 -0.21 -6.69
CA VAL A 54 -11.87 -1.03 -6.36
C VAL A 54 -12.15 -2.49 -6.63
N HIS A 55 -11.23 -3.16 -7.34
CA HIS A 55 -11.15 -4.61 -7.45
C HIS A 55 -9.94 -5.12 -6.68
N PHE A 56 -10.13 -6.13 -5.84
CA PHE A 56 -9.05 -6.74 -5.07
C PHE A 56 -8.74 -8.15 -5.54
N VAL A 57 -7.46 -8.40 -5.82
CA VAL A 57 -6.93 -9.72 -6.23
C VAL A 57 -5.89 -10.17 -5.21
N GLY A 58 -6.08 -11.35 -4.64
CA GLY A 58 -5.19 -11.89 -3.61
C GLY A 58 -5.68 -13.23 -3.09
N ALA A 59 -5.24 -13.61 -1.88
CA ALA A 59 -5.71 -14.83 -1.23
C ALA A 59 -5.85 -14.65 0.27
N VAL A 60 -6.84 -15.33 0.84
CA VAL A 60 -7.05 -15.52 2.28
C VAL A 60 -7.14 -17.02 2.61
N GLY A 61 -6.90 -17.37 3.86
CA GLY A 61 -7.05 -18.73 4.33
C GLY A 61 -8.50 -19.16 4.49
N SER A 62 -8.71 -20.47 4.68
CA SER A 62 -10.01 -21.06 5.00
C SER A 62 -10.38 -20.94 6.48
N ASP A 63 -9.66 -20.10 7.24
CA ASP A 63 -9.88 -19.82 8.64
C ASP A 63 -10.86 -18.66 8.89
N HIS A 64 -11.18 -18.40 10.18
CA HIS A 64 -12.08 -17.33 10.58
C HIS A 64 -11.53 -15.93 10.20
N TRP A 65 -10.21 -15.75 10.18
CA TRP A 65 -9.57 -14.50 9.80
C TRP A 65 -9.75 -14.22 8.31
N GLY A 66 -9.66 -15.26 7.46
CA GLY A 66 -9.92 -15.13 6.03
C GLY A 66 -11.37 -14.73 5.74
N ALA A 67 -12.32 -15.33 6.47
CA ALA A 67 -13.73 -14.96 6.36
C ALA A 67 -13.97 -13.50 6.81
N ALA A 68 -13.36 -13.08 7.93
CA ALA A 68 -13.49 -11.73 8.46
C ALA A 68 -12.85 -10.69 7.51
N ALA A 69 -11.66 -10.97 6.98
CA ALA A 69 -10.98 -10.07 6.06
C ALA A 69 -11.75 -9.88 4.74
N ARG A 70 -12.30 -10.96 4.18
CA ARG A 70 -13.18 -10.89 3.00
C ARG A 70 -14.41 -10.04 3.29
N ALA A 71 -15.04 -10.23 4.45
CA ALA A 71 -16.24 -9.48 4.84
C ALA A 71 -15.93 -7.99 5.05
N ASP A 72 -14.78 -7.63 5.66
CA ASP A 72 -14.35 -6.25 5.83
C ASP A 72 -14.13 -5.56 4.48
N LEU A 73 -13.40 -6.17 3.56
CA LEU A 73 -13.16 -5.60 2.23
C LEU A 73 -14.48 -5.44 1.45
N ALA A 74 -15.32 -6.45 1.43
CA ALA A 74 -16.63 -6.39 0.76
C ALA A 74 -17.55 -5.33 1.39
N GLY A 75 -17.53 -5.20 2.74
CA GLY A 75 -18.29 -4.19 3.47
C GLY A 75 -17.86 -2.74 3.15
N ARG A 76 -16.66 -2.55 2.64
CA ARG A 76 -16.14 -1.25 2.14
C ARG A 76 -16.53 -0.99 0.66
N GLY A 77 -17.30 -1.88 0.04
CA GLY A 77 -17.68 -1.76 -1.37
C GLY A 77 -16.59 -2.20 -2.35
N ILE A 78 -15.58 -2.92 -1.89
CA ILE A 78 -14.51 -3.46 -2.73
C ILE A 78 -15.01 -4.75 -3.39
N ASP A 79 -14.81 -4.88 -4.70
CA ASP A 79 -15.05 -6.14 -5.40
C ASP A 79 -13.98 -7.17 -5.01
N VAL A 80 -14.40 -8.21 -4.33
CA VAL A 80 -13.56 -9.30 -3.83
C VAL A 80 -13.70 -10.59 -4.66
N SER A 81 -14.23 -10.51 -5.88
CA SER A 81 -14.34 -11.67 -6.78
C SER A 81 -12.99 -12.30 -7.11
N GLY A 82 -11.94 -11.48 -7.18
CA GLY A 82 -10.55 -11.91 -7.37
C GLY A 82 -9.83 -12.37 -6.09
N LEU A 83 -10.48 -12.33 -4.91
CA LEU A 83 -9.89 -12.78 -3.65
C LEU A 83 -10.15 -14.28 -3.47
N ALA A 84 -9.14 -15.12 -3.68
CA ALA A 84 -9.24 -16.56 -3.51
C ALA A 84 -9.31 -16.98 -2.02
N THR A 85 -9.99 -18.09 -1.73
CA THR A 85 -9.86 -18.78 -0.43
C THR A 85 -9.04 -20.04 -0.67
N VAL A 86 -7.96 -20.21 0.08
CA VAL A 86 -7.06 -21.36 -0.04
C VAL A 86 -6.99 -22.12 1.28
N ASP A 87 -6.66 -23.40 1.22
CA ASP A 87 -6.48 -24.20 2.42
C ASP A 87 -5.28 -23.69 3.24
N GLY A 88 -5.47 -23.56 4.54
CA GLY A 88 -4.45 -23.09 5.46
C GLY A 88 -4.78 -21.74 6.09
N PRO A 89 -3.84 -21.16 6.85
CA PRO A 89 -4.07 -19.92 7.58
C PRO A 89 -3.99 -18.68 6.67
N THR A 90 -4.77 -17.67 7.02
CA THR A 90 -4.62 -16.31 6.49
C THR A 90 -3.24 -15.74 6.90
N GLY A 91 -2.71 -14.77 6.15
CA GLY A 91 -1.48 -14.07 6.52
C GLY A 91 -1.62 -13.37 7.89
N VAL A 92 -0.55 -13.41 8.67
CA VAL A 92 -0.51 -12.81 10.03
C VAL A 92 0.73 -11.97 10.17
N ALA A 93 0.60 -10.78 10.77
CA ALA A 93 1.70 -10.01 11.32
C ALA A 93 1.62 -10.04 12.85
N ILE A 94 2.68 -10.48 13.52
CA ILE A 94 2.82 -10.42 14.97
C ILE A 94 3.59 -9.15 15.27
N ILE A 95 2.96 -8.21 15.96
CA ILE A 95 3.49 -6.87 16.20
C ILE A 95 3.62 -6.66 17.70
N LEU A 96 4.84 -6.48 18.18
CA LEU A 96 5.13 -6.09 19.56
C LEU A 96 5.46 -4.59 19.57
N VAL A 97 4.85 -3.85 20.48
CA VAL A 97 5.07 -2.40 20.63
C VAL A 97 5.41 -2.13 22.09
N ASP A 98 6.46 -1.36 22.34
CA ASP A 98 6.83 -0.92 23.69
C ASP A 98 6.31 0.49 24.02
N ASP A 99 6.49 0.93 25.27
CA ASP A 99 6.07 2.26 25.76
C ASP A 99 6.79 3.41 25.05
N GLY A 100 7.94 3.15 24.42
CA GLY A 100 8.66 4.12 23.60
C GLY A 100 8.07 4.28 22.20
N GLY A 101 7.10 3.42 21.82
CA GLY A 101 6.53 3.37 20.47
C GLY A 101 7.39 2.59 19.47
N GLU A 102 8.50 1.98 19.93
CA GLU A 102 9.29 1.09 19.08
C GLU A 102 8.52 -0.20 18.81
N ASN A 103 8.65 -0.72 17.59
CA ASN A 103 7.96 -1.96 17.21
C ASN A 103 8.91 -3.03 16.69
N SER A 104 8.48 -4.29 16.85
CA SER A 104 9.08 -5.47 16.22
C SER A 104 8.00 -6.25 15.54
N ILE A 105 8.20 -6.55 14.25
CA ILE A 105 7.19 -7.19 13.41
C ILE A 105 7.74 -8.49 12.84
N ALA A 106 6.98 -9.58 13.03
CA ALA A 106 7.22 -10.86 12.38
C ALA A 106 6.03 -11.21 11.49
N ILE A 107 6.28 -11.51 10.21
CA ILE A 107 5.24 -11.81 9.24
C ILE A 107 5.24 -13.30 8.93
N VAL A 108 4.05 -13.90 9.00
CA VAL A 108 3.76 -15.24 8.48
C VAL A 108 2.88 -15.04 7.24
N PRO A 109 3.41 -15.29 6.02
CA PRO A 109 2.69 -15.00 4.78
C PRO A 109 1.36 -15.74 4.63
N GLY A 110 1.26 -16.98 5.15
CA GLY A 110 0.04 -17.77 5.05
C GLY A 110 -0.48 -17.86 3.61
N ALA A 111 -1.76 -17.60 3.42
CA ALA A 111 -2.43 -17.62 2.13
C ALA A 111 -1.82 -16.65 1.09
N ASN A 112 -1.20 -15.56 1.52
CA ASN A 112 -0.52 -14.62 0.59
C ASN A 112 0.57 -15.34 -0.23
N ALA A 113 1.25 -16.33 0.35
CA ALA A 113 2.25 -17.14 -0.36
C ALA A 113 1.64 -18.07 -1.42
N ALA A 114 0.33 -18.27 -1.41
CA ALA A 114 -0.38 -19.09 -2.39
C ALA A 114 -0.88 -18.32 -3.61
N VAL A 115 -0.74 -17.00 -3.65
CA VAL A 115 -1.08 -16.20 -4.84
C VAL A 115 -0.17 -16.60 -5.99
N ARG A 116 -0.74 -17.06 -7.12
CA ARG A 116 0.00 -17.58 -8.27
C ARG A 116 -0.17 -16.68 -9.50
N PRO A 117 0.85 -16.61 -10.39
CA PRO A 117 0.78 -15.82 -11.62
C PRO A 117 -0.49 -16.09 -12.44
N ALA A 118 -0.80 -17.38 -12.69
CA ALA A 118 -1.96 -17.77 -13.48
C ALA A 118 -3.29 -17.29 -12.87
N SER A 119 -3.44 -17.34 -11.53
CA SER A 119 -4.64 -16.87 -10.84
C SER A 119 -4.78 -15.35 -10.95
N VAL A 120 -3.65 -14.62 -10.85
CA VAL A 120 -3.63 -13.17 -11.02
C VAL A 120 -4.00 -12.78 -12.46
N GLU A 121 -3.38 -13.41 -13.45
CA GLU A 121 -3.66 -13.14 -14.87
C GLU A 121 -5.14 -13.41 -15.22
N ALA A 122 -5.71 -14.51 -14.72
CA ALA A 122 -7.12 -14.83 -14.90
C ALA A 122 -8.03 -13.77 -14.25
N ALA A 123 -7.78 -13.42 -12.99
CA ALA A 123 -8.59 -12.42 -12.29
C ALA A 123 -8.51 -11.04 -12.97
N LEU A 124 -7.33 -10.64 -13.47
CA LEU A 124 -7.19 -9.39 -14.21
C LEU A 124 -7.89 -9.44 -15.57
N ALA A 125 -7.95 -10.59 -16.23
CA ALA A 125 -8.66 -10.75 -17.51
C ALA A 125 -10.18 -10.62 -17.36
N ASP A 126 -10.74 -11.01 -16.21
CA ASP A 126 -12.16 -10.92 -15.88
C ASP A 126 -12.63 -9.49 -15.56
N ILE A 127 -11.71 -8.56 -15.31
CA ILE A 127 -12.05 -7.15 -15.05
C ILE A 127 -12.42 -6.47 -16.38
N ASP A 128 -13.69 -6.15 -16.55
CA ASP A 128 -14.20 -5.43 -17.72
C ASP A 128 -13.92 -3.93 -17.61
N SER A 129 -12.67 -3.54 -17.89
CA SER A 129 -12.29 -2.13 -17.95
C SER A 129 -11.19 -1.91 -19.00
N ALA A 130 -11.48 -1.03 -19.93
CA ALA A 130 -10.50 -0.65 -20.97
C ALA A 130 -9.30 0.12 -20.38
N ASP A 131 -9.49 0.81 -19.25
CA ASP A 131 -8.47 1.62 -18.59
C ASP A 131 -8.60 1.49 -17.06
N ALA A 132 -7.49 1.29 -16.36
CA ALA A 132 -7.42 1.15 -14.92
C ALA A 132 -6.05 1.58 -14.39
N VAL A 133 -5.94 1.70 -13.05
CA VAL A 133 -4.67 1.82 -12.36
C VAL A 133 -4.45 0.57 -11.51
N LEU A 134 -3.41 -0.19 -11.82
CA LEU A 134 -2.96 -1.32 -11.00
C LEU A 134 -2.10 -0.80 -9.85
N VAL A 135 -2.38 -1.26 -8.64
CA VAL A 135 -1.53 -1.09 -7.45
C VAL A 135 -1.01 -2.46 -7.03
N VAL A 136 0.30 -2.58 -6.83
CA VAL A 136 0.96 -3.81 -6.36
C VAL A 136 1.92 -3.51 -5.24
N CYS A 137 2.06 -4.47 -4.30
CA CYS A 137 3.07 -4.47 -3.24
C CYS A 137 3.84 -5.80 -3.22
N LEU A 138 4.86 -5.93 -2.36
CA LEU A 138 5.78 -7.07 -2.37
C LEU A 138 5.52 -8.11 -1.25
N GLU A 139 4.34 -8.09 -0.64
CA GLU A 139 3.93 -9.08 0.37
C GLU A 139 3.29 -10.36 -0.21
N ILE A 140 3.32 -10.51 -1.52
CA ILE A 140 2.94 -11.73 -2.25
C ILE A 140 4.14 -12.24 -3.07
N PRO A 141 4.11 -13.46 -3.63
CA PRO A 141 5.20 -13.96 -4.46
C PRO A 141 5.57 -13.01 -5.60
N LEU A 142 6.88 -12.73 -5.75
CA LEU A 142 7.37 -11.74 -6.69
C LEU A 142 7.00 -12.05 -8.13
N GLU A 143 6.97 -13.34 -8.51
CA GLU A 143 6.52 -13.80 -9.83
C GLU A 143 5.06 -13.41 -10.11
N SER A 144 4.22 -13.34 -9.09
CA SER A 144 2.81 -12.91 -9.21
C SER A 144 2.69 -11.39 -9.35
N VAL A 145 3.57 -10.63 -8.68
CA VAL A 145 3.67 -9.18 -8.87
C VAL A 145 4.11 -8.84 -10.30
N VAL A 146 5.14 -9.55 -10.80
CA VAL A 146 5.63 -9.40 -12.19
C VAL A 146 4.53 -9.72 -13.19
N ALA A 147 3.80 -10.83 -12.99
CA ALA A 147 2.69 -11.23 -13.86
C ALA A 147 1.57 -10.17 -13.87
N ALA A 148 1.20 -9.63 -12.69
CA ALA A 148 0.23 -8.55 -12.56
C ALA A 148 0.65 -7.30 -13.35
N ALA A 149 1.88 -6.83 -13.14
CA ALA A 149 2.41 -5.64 -13.80
C ALA A 149 2.46 -5.81 -15.32
N ARG A 150 2.92 -6.98 -15.79
CA ARG A 150 2.96 -7.33 -17.22
C ARG A 150 1.56 -7.36 -17.84
N ALA A 151 0.59 -8.03 -17.19
CA ALA A 151 -0.78 -8.12 -17.67
C ALA A 151 -1.47 -6.73 -17.74
N ALA A 152 -1.26 -5.89 -16.73
CA ALA A 152 -1.76 -4.51 -16.72
C ALA A 152 -1.16 -3.67 -17.86
N ARG A 153 0.16 -3.74 -18.05
CA ARG A 153 0.83 -3.00 -19.15
C ARG A 153 0.36 -3.46 -20.52
N ALA A 154 0.13 -4.76 -20.73
CA ALA A 154 -0.39 -5.27 -21.99
C ALA A 154 -1.79 -4.73 -22.32
N ARG A 155 -2.56 -4.31 -21.29
CA ARG A 155 -3.87 -3.65 -21.41
C ARG A 155 -3.79 -2.12 -21.47
N GLY A 156 -2.59 -1.54 -21.44
CA GLY A 156 -2.40 -0.08 -21.40
C GLY A 156 -2.64 0.54 -20.03
N TRP A 157 -2.85 -0.24 -18.98
CA TRP A 157 -3.09 0.25 -17.63
C TRP A 157 -1.82 0.87 -17.03
N ARG A 158 -2.00 1.84 -16.16
CA ARG A 158 -0.92 2.40 -15.34
C ARG A 158 -0.61 1.46 -14.17
N VAL A 159 0.66 1.38 -13.79
CA VAL A 159 1.12 0.53 -12.69
C VAL A 159 1.78 1.39 -11.62
N VAL A 160 1.22 1.36 -10.41
CA VAL A 160 1.80 1.95 -9.19
C VAL A 160 2.38 0.81 -8.37
N LEU A 161 3.70 0.79 -8.20
CA LEU A 161 4.42 -0.21 -7.42
C LEU A 161 4.82 0.39 -6.07
N ASN A 162 4.27 -0.16 -4.99
CA ASN A 162 4.79 0.06 -3.65
C ASN A 162 5.84 -1.03 -3.34
N PRO A 163 7.14 -0.70 -3.31
CA PRO A 163 8.21 -1.69 -3.24
C PRO A 163 8.47 -2.17 -1.80
N ALA A 164 7.41 -2.43 -1.05
CA ALA A 164 7.43 -2.79 0.36
C ALA A 164 6.87 -4.22 0.61
N PRO A 165 7.60 -5.05 1.41
CA PRO A 165 8.93 -4.83 1.98
C PRO A 165 10.01 -4.79 0.90
N ALA A 166 10.99 -3.89 1.05
CA ALA A 166 12.01 -3.67 0.04
C ALA A 166 12.87 -4.91 -0.20
N ARG A 167 13.08 -5.21 -1.48
CA ARG A 167 13.90 -6.33 -1.98
C ARG A 167 14.36 -6.03 -3.39
N GLU A 168 15.35 -6.76 -3.88
CA GLU A 168 15.79 -6.67 -5.27
C GLU A 168 14.60 -6.89 -6.23
N LEU A 169 14.47 -6.02 -7.23
CA LEU A 169 13.40 -6.04 -8.22
C LEU A 169 13.91 -6.52 -9.57
N PRO A 170 13.19 -7.41 -10.25
CA PRO A 170 13.48 -7.75 -11.64
C PRO A 170 13.37 -6.49 -12.54
N PRO A 171 14.30 -6.29 -13.50
CA PRO A 171 14.28 -5.14 -14.38
C PRO A 171 12.95 -4.95 -15.13
N GLU A 172 12.30 -6.05 -15.52
CA GLU A 172 10.99 -6.02 -16.17
C GLU A 172 9.87 -5.48 -15.28
N LEU A 173 9.94 -5.67 -13.97
CA LEU A 173 8.97 -5.08 -13.03
C LEU A 173 9.18 -3.57 -12.90
N VAL A 174 10.45 -3.15 -12.79
CA VAL A 174 10.81 -1.72 -12.73
C VAL A 174 10.36 -1.00 -13.99
N ALA A 175 10.65 -1.57 -15.18
CA ALA A 175 10.26 -1.01 -16.46
C ALA A 175 8.73 -1.01 -16.70
N ALA A 176 8.00 -1.92 -16.07
CA ALA A 176 6.54 -1.93 -16.13
C ALA A 176 5.90 -0.87 -15.22
N ALA A 177 6.59 -0.39 -14.19
CA ALA A 177 6.04 0.59 -13.26
C ALA A 177 5.89 1.98 -13.89
N THR A 178 4.69 2.53 -13.90
CA THR A 178 4.44 3.94 -14.22
C THR A 178 5.00 4.83 -13.12
N VAL A 179 4.83 4.41 -11.87
CA VAL A 179 5.36 5.08 -10.67
C VAL A 179 5.77 4.03 -9.64
N ILE A 180 6.92 4.22 -9.01
CA ILE A 180 7.38 3.46 -7.85
C ILE A 180 7.36 4.38 -6.64
N THR A 181 6.80 3.91 -5.49
CA THR A 181 6.58 4.71 -4.28
C THR A 181 7.37 4.17 -3.08
N PRO A 182 8.71 4.23 -3.07
CA PRO A 182 9.50 3.84 -1.92
C PRO A 182 9.50 4.93 -0.83
N ASN A 183 9.78 4.55 0.42
CA ASN A 183 10.34 5.47 1.40
C ASN A 183 11.86 5.58 1.21
N GLU A 184 12.53 6.42 2.04
CA GLU A 184 13.99 6.65 1.94
C GLU A 184 14.78 5.35 2.07
N THR A 185 14.50 4.54 3.10
CA THR A 185 15.18 3.27 3.35
C THR A 185 14.93 2.27 2.22
N GLU A 186 13.72 2.19 1.73
CA GLU A 186 13.36 1.31 0.59
C GLU A 186 14.08 1.76 -0.67
N ALA A 187 14.17 3.07 -0.93
CA ALA A 187 14.90 3.60 -2.08
C ALA A 187 16.39 3.23 -2.03
N GLU A 188 17.02 3.31 -0.86
CA GLU A 188 18.43 2.89 -0.66
C GLU A 188 18.63 1.40 -0.95
N VAL A 189 17.76 0.53 -0.41
CA VAL A 189 17.80 -0.93 -0.66
C VAL A 189 17.64 -1.26 -2.14
N LEU A 190 16.87 -0.45 -2.88
CA LEU A 190 16.62 -0.62 -4.31
C LEU A 190 17.73 -0.06 -5.21
N GLY A 191 18.83 0.44 -4.63
CA GLY A 191 19.96 1.01 -5.38
C GLY A 191 19.83 2.49 -5.70
N GLY A 192 18.84 3.16 -5.14
CA GLY A 192 18.59 4.60 -5.29
C GLY A 192 17.70 4.96 -6.49
N VAL A 193 17.27 6.21 -6.47
CA VAL A 193 16.35 6.78 -7.47
C VAL A 193 16.91 6.67 -8.89
N ASP A 194 18.18 7.02 -9.08
CA ASP A 194 18.82 7.03 -10.40
C ASP A 194 18.87 5.63 -11.01
N ALA A 195 19.13 4.59 -10.21
CA ALA A 195 19.14 3.21 -10.67
C ALA A 195 17.75 2.76 -11.12
N LEU A 196 16.69 3.12 -10.39
CA LEU A 196 15.30 2.81 -10.74
C LEU A 196 14.89 3.51 -12.04
N LEU A 197 15.21 4.78 -12.20
CA LEU A 197 14.93 5.52 -13.43
C LEU A 197 15.72 4.97 -14.62
N ALA A 198 17.01 4.63 -14.42
CA ALA A 198 17.84 4.01 -15.46
C ALA A 198 17.34 2.62 -15.85
N ALA A 199 16.71 1.88 -14.93
CA ALA A 199 16.06 0.59 -15.19
C ALA A 199 14.69 0.73 -15.90
N GLY A 200 14.21 1.96 -16.15
CA GLY A 200 13.03 2.23 -16.95
C GLY A 200 11.76 2.54 -16.18
N ALA A 201 11.83 2.80 -14.86
CA ALA A 201 10.68 3.32 -14.12
C ALA A 201 10.20 4.65 -14.75
N GLY A 202 8.89 4.82 -14.91
CA GLY A 202 8.32 6.06 -15.45
C GLY A 202 8.52 7.26 -14.52
N ALA A 203 8.43 7.03 -13.22
CA ALA A 203 8.73 7.99 -12.16
C ALA A 203 9.06 7.26 -10.85
N VAL A 204 9.79 7.93 -9.96
CA VAL A 204 10.02 7.48 -8.58
C VAL A 204 9.55 8.58 -7.64
N VAL A 205 8.72 8.21 -6.67
CA VAL A 205 8.17 9.13 -5.66
C VAL A 205 8.64 8.68 -4.29
N VAL A 206 9.64 9.36 -3.74
CA VAL A 206 10.23 9.02 -2.44
C VAL A 206 9.46 9.73 -1.33
N THR A 207 8.83 8.97 -0.43
CA THR A 207 8.15 9.51 0.76
C THR A 207 9.14 9.67 1.90
N ARG A 208 9.11 10.84 2.58
CA ARG A 208 10.06 11.25 3.64
C ARG A 208 9.34 11.64 4.94
N GLY A 209 8.16 11.08 5.16
CA GLY A 209 7.36 11.37 6.35
C GLY A 209 7.17 12.88 6.57
N GLY A 210 7.67 13.40 7.68
CA GLY A 210 7.57 14.82 8.04
C GLY A 210 8.35 15.79 7.14
N ASP A 211 9.26 15.28 6.31
CA ASP A 211 10.04 16.07 5.35
C ASP A 211 9.38 16.13 3.96
N GLY A 212 8.19 15.55 3.82
CA GLY A 212 7.41 15.63 2.58
C GLY A 212 7.70 14.51 1.60
N THR A 213 7.73 14.83 0.31
CA THR A 213 7.82 13.85 -0.76
C THR A 213 8.64 14.41 -1.92
N GLU A 214 9.45 13.60 -2.56
CA GLU A 214 10.20 13.97 -3.75
C GLU A 214 9.73 13.17 -4.97
N LEU A 215 9.33 13.88 -6.03
CA LEU A 215 8.99 13.30 -7.32
C LEU A 215 10.19 13.42 -8.27
N HIS A 216 10.64 12.28 -8.79
CA HIS A 216 11.73 12.18 -9.74
C HIS A 216 11.26 11.55 -11.06
N GLN A 217 11.64 12.18 -12.18
CA GLN A 217 11.43 11.68 -13.53
C GLN A 217 12.71 11.82 -14.34
N ALA A 218 12.96 10.92 -15.28
CA ALA A 218 14.17 10.96 -16.09
C ALA A 218 14.26 12.28 -16.89
N GLY A 219 15.44 12.92 -16.85
CA GLY A 219 15.73 14.14 -17.62
C GLY A 219 15.11 15.43 -17.06
N THR A 220 14.48 15.39 -15.88
CA THR A 220 13.93 16.58 -15.22
C THR A 220 14.53 16.78 -13.83
N ALA A 221 14.49 18.01 -13.33
CA ALA A 221 14.83 18.25 -11.92
C ALA A 221 13.78 17.61 -11.00
N ALA A 222 14.22 17.14 -9.84
CA ALA A 222 13.31 16.63 -8.81
C ALA A 222 12.36 17.74 -8.33
N ILE A 223 11.10 17.36 -8.08
CA ILE A 223 10.08 18.24 -7.52
C ILE A 223 9.89 17.84 -6.06
N HIS A 224 10.19 18.77 -5.15
CA HIS A 224 9.89 18.61 -3.75
C HIS A 224 8.47 19.07 -3.47
N ILE A 225 7.68 18.19 -2.83
CA ILE A 225 6.33 18.47 -2.33
C ILE A 225 6.42 18.56 -0.81
N ALA A 226 6.11 19.75 -0.27
CA ALA A 226 6.13 19.98 1.17
C ALA A 226 5.16 19.06 1.91
N PRO A 227 5.46 18.67 3.16
CA PRO A 227 4.59 17.80 3.94
C PRO A 227 3.25 18.47 4.24
N SER A 228 2.18 17.70 4.21
CA SER A 228 0.89 18.16 4.73
C SER A 228 0.91 18.07 6.25
N ARG A 229 0.43 19.13 6.93
CA ARG A 229 0.36 19.15 8.41
C ARG A 229 -0.61 18.09 8.92
N ALA A 230 -0.25 17.37 9.97
CA ALA A 230 -1.06 16.37 10.64
C ALA A 230 -0.79 16.35 12.15
N GLU A 231 -1.81 15.99 12.92
CA GLU A 231 -1.67 15.65 14.34
C GLU A 231 -1.40 14.13 14.42
N VAL A 232 -0.12 13.76 14.39
CA VAL A 232 0.29 12.37 14.26
C VAL A 232 -0.06 11.58 15.51
N VAL A 233 -0.87 10.54 15.34
CA VAL A 233 -1.22 9.53 16.34
C VAL A 233 -0.46 8.23 16.09
N ASP A 234 -0.48 7.75 14.82
CA ASP A 234 0.18 6.52 14.41
C ASP A 234 0.53 6.60 12.92
N THR A 235 1.77 6.29 12.57
CA THR A 235 2.24 6.34 11.17
C THR A 235 1.99 5.06 10.38
N THR A 236 1.43 4.03 11.03
CA THR A 236 1.13 2.74 10.40
C THR A 236 0.15 2.92 9.24
N GLY A 237 0.51 2.42 8.06
CA GLY A 237 -0.33 2.49 6.87
C GLY A 237 -0.32 3.84 6.12
N ALA A 238 0.43 4.85 6.58
CA ALA A 238 0.52 6.14 5.87
C ALA A 238 1.04 5.99 4.43
N GLY A 239 2.05 5.13 4.21
CA GLY A 239 2.56 4.79 2.89
C GLY A 239 1.54 4.03 2.02
N ASP A 240 0.70 3.18 2.63
CA ASP A 240 -0.38 2.48 1.92
C ASP A 240 -1.46 3.48 1.49
N ALA A 241 -1.87 4.39 2.38
CA ALA A 241 -2.82 5.46 2.09
C ALA A 241 -2.29 6.41 1.01
N PHE A 242 -1.00 6.79 1.07
CA PHE A 242 -0.34 7.58 0.05
C PHE A 242 -0.38 6.87 -1.32
N THR A 243 0.03 5.60 -1.38
CA THR A 243 0.08 4.81 -2.62
C THR A 243 -1.31 4.66 -3.24
N ALA A 244 -2.31 4.37 -2.41
CA ALA A 244 -3.70 4.28 -2.84
C ALA A 244 -4.23 5.61 -3.38
N ALA A 245 -3.98 6.71 -2.67
CA ALA A 245 -4.39 8.04 -3.07
C ALA A 245 -3.73 8.48 -4.39
N LEU A 246 -2.45 8.18 -4.57
CA LEU A 246 -1.75 8.40 -5.83
C LEU A 246 -2.43 7.66 -6.99
N ALA A 247 -2.77 6.39 -6.78
CA ALA A 247 -3.48 5.58 -7.78
C ALA A 247 -4.87 6.16 -8.10
N VAL A 248 -5.63 6.59 -7.08
CA VAL A 248 -6.95 7.21 -7.27
C VAL A 248 -6.84 8.54 -8.02
N ALA A 249 -5.89 9.41 -7.67
CA ALA A 249 -5.67 10.67 -8.36
C ALA A 249 -5.29 10.44 -9.84
N LEU A 250 -4.40 9.48 -10.11
CA LEU A 250 -4.06 9.07 -11.47
C LEU A 250 -5.29 8.51 -12.20
N ALA A 251 -6.12 7.68 -11.53
CA ALA A 251 -7.36 7.15 -12.10
C ALA A 251 -8.36 8.25 -12.46
N ASN A 252 -8.35 9.35 -11.74
CA ASN A 252 -9.18 10.55 -12.00
C ASN A 252 -8.57 11.50 -13.04
N GLY A 253 -7.39 11.17 -13.61
CA GLY A 253 -6.76 11.95 -14.68
C GLY A 253 -5.91 13.12 -14.20
N HIS A 254 -5.56 13.19 -12.93
CA HIS A 254 -4.64 14.20 -12.42
C HIS A 254 -3.25 14.03 -13.06
N GLY A 255 -2.55 15.16 -13.29
CA GLY A 255 -1.13 15.16 -13.61
C GLY A 255 -0.31 14.58 -12.44
N LEU A 256 0.88 14.03 -12.74
CA LEU A 256 1.63 13.30 -11.72
C LEU A 256 2.00 14.15 -10.51
N ALA A 257 2.42 15.40 -10.68
CA ALA A 257 2.77 16.29 -9.56
C ALA A 257 1.55 16.61 -8.67
N ASP A 258 0.39 16.87 -9.29
CA ASP A 258 -0.86 17.11 -8.55
C ASP A 258 -1.31 15.85 -7.83
N ALA A 259 -1.17 14.68 -8.47
CA ALA A 259 -1.49 13.39 -7.89
C ALA A 259 -0.62 13.08 -6.65
N VAL A 260 0.69 13.39 -6.70
CA VAL A 260 1.60 13.25 -5.55
C VAL A 260 1.23 14.22 -4.43
N THR A 261 0.89 15.46 -4.75
CA THR A 261 0.43 16.45 -3.76
C THR A 261 -0.83 15.99 -3.05
N TRP A 262 -1.80 15.47 -3.81
CA TRP A 262 -3.06 14.93 -3.28
C TRP A 262 -2.81 13.68 -2.41
N ALA A 263 -1.92 12.80 -2.85
CA ALA A 263 -1.52 11.61 -2.12
C ALA A 263 -0.79 11.93 -0.80
N SER A 264 0.06 12.97 -0.78
CA SER A 264 0.73 13.45 0.43
C SER A 264 -0.26 13.91 1.50
N ALA A 265 -1.32 14.61 1.09
CA ALA A 265 -2.37 15.03 2.02
C ALA A 265 -3.17 13.82 2.56
N ALA A 266 -3.48 12.82 1.74
CA ALA A 266 -4.17 11.61 2.16
C ALA A 266 -3.31 10.78 3.13
N GLY A 267 -2.01 10.61 2.85
CA GLY A 267 -1.06 9.94 3.73
C GLY A 267 -0.93 10.63 5.08
N ALA A 268 -0.93 11.97 5.11
CA ALA A 268 -0.90 12.75 6.34
C ALA A 268 -2.19 12.55 7.17
N ILE A 269 -3.37 12.57 6.55
CA ILE A 269 -4.64 12.29 7.25
C ILE A 269 -4.64 10.88 7.86
N ALA A 270 -4.07 9.89 7.17
CA ALA A 270 -4.01 8.53 7.66
C ALA A 270 -3.23 8.41 8.98
N THR A 271 -2.28 9.31 9.25
CA THR A 271 -1.51 9.32 10.51
C THR A 271 -2.29 9.84 11.71
N GLU A 272 -3.48 10.43 11.54
CA GLU A 272 -4.30 11.04 12.60
C GLU A 272 -5.19 10.02 13.35
N GLY A 273 -5.08 8.74 13.03
CA GLY A 273 -5.80 7.66 13.70
C GLY A 273 -4.91 6.45 13.99
N PHE A 274 -5.34 5.59 14.91
CA PHE A 274 -4.60 4.41 15.29
C PHE A 274 -4.78 3.25 14.30
N GLY A 275 -3.70 2.61 13.89
CA GLY A 275 -3.66 1.47 12.97
C GLY A 275 -3.83 1.88 11.49
N ALA A 276 -3.45 1.00 10.59
CA ALA A 276 -3.37 1.28 9.15
C ALA A 276 -4.68 1.72 8.48
N ARG A 277 -5.83 1.48 9.12
CA ARG A 277 -7.17 1.82 8.60
C ARG A 277 -7.98 2.69 9.56
N GLY A 278 -7.33 3.25 10.61
CA GLY A 278 -7.99 4.01 11.66
C GLY A 278 -8.45 5.42 11.24
N SER A 279 -7.75 6.03 10.26
CA SER A 279 -8.07 7.37 9.74
C SER A 279 -7.91 7.41 8.21
N LEU A 280 -8.72 6.60 7.50
CA LEU A 280 -8.73 6.65 6.04
C LEU A 280 -9.43 7.92 5.55
N ALA A 281 -8.73 8.68 4.71
CA ALA A 281 -9.24 9.93 4.16
C ALA A 281 -10.38 9.70 3.16
N THR A 282 -11.36 10.58 3.15
CA THR A 282 -12.27 10.77 2.02
C THR A 282 -11.70 11.80 1.05
N ALA A 283 -12.10 11.77 -0.23
CA ALA A 283 -11.68 12.75 -1.21
C ALA A 283 -11.97 14.20 -0.76
N ALA A 284 -13.14 14.42 -0.18
CA ALA A 284 -13.52 15.74 0.34
C ALA A 284 -12.61 16.25 1.48
N GLN A 285 -12.13 15.35 2.35
CA GLN A 285 -11.17 15.73 3.41
C GLN A 285 -9.81 16.09 2.82
N VAL A 286 -9.35 15.36 1.80
CA VAL A 286 -8.08 15.66 1.11
C VAL A 286 -8.16 17.03 0.42
N ASP A 287 -9.23 17.30 -0.33
CA ASP A 287 -9.45 18.57 -1.03
C ASP A 287 -9.54 19.75 -0.06
N ALA A 288 -10.24 19.59 1.06
CA ALA A 288 -10.32 20.60 2.10
C ALA A 288 -8.96 20.91 2.73
N ARG A 289 -8.14 19.87 2.97
CA ARG A 289 -6.78 19.99 3.50
C ARG A 289 -5.88 20.83 2.56
N LEU A 290 -5.89 20.53 1.28
CA LEU A 290 -5.12 21.26 0.27
C LEU A 290 -5.58 22.73 0.15
N THR A 291 -6.90 22.97 0.17
CA THR A 291 -7.45 24.33 0.11
C THR A 291 -7.04 25.17 1.33
N SER A 292 -7.00 24.58 2.53
CA SER A 292 -6.60 25.28 3.74
C SER A 292 -5.10 25.63 3.75
N SER A 293 -4.26 24.75 3.21
CA SER A 293 -2.81 24.97 3.10
C SER A 293 -2.46 26.14 2.17
N LEU A 294 -3.22 26.31 1.08
CA LEU A 294 -3.05 27.45 0.15
C LEU A 294 -3.44 28.82 0.75
N ARG A 295 -4.29 28.85 1.78
CA ARG A 295 -4.70 30.08 2.46
C ARG A 295 -3.72 30.52 3.56
N SER A 296 -2.82 29.64 3.98
CA SER A 296 -1.86 29.86 5.08
C SER A 296 -0.42 30.10 4.59
N ALA A 297 -0.18 29.99 3.29
CA ALA A 297 1.08 30.29 2.61
C ALA A 297 1.04 31.71 1.98
#